data_abcbdb2f9df2e08c4d266ddfc476ceca
#
_entry.id   abcbdb2f9df2e08c4d266ddfc476ceca
#
_cell.length_a   1.000
_cell.length_b   1.000
_cell.length_c   1.000
_cell.angle_alpha   90.00
_cell.angle_beta   90.00
_cell.angle_gamma   90.00
#
_symmetry.space_group_name_H-M   'P 1'
#
loop_
_entity.id
_entity.type
_entity.pdbx_description
1 polymer ?
#
loop_
_entity_poly.entity_id
_entity_poly.type
_entity_poly.pdbx_seq_one_letter_code
_entity_poly.pdbx_strand_id
1 'polypeptide(L)'
;MRKVALITDGWRRLFTYAWPAGILQRIKERDEEVNLYIFNSTGNWSRDAGYNRAEYNIFNLPDLSEFDGIILELNNISSPAVLAEVIHKAKQSHLPVVSIANELEDFYYVGIDNYSAMKQVIAHMHEVHNCKKFWLLVGADSNYESSCRLQGMLDYAKEHKIKIDKNDIWYGSFDYKSGLEGYRHLWDTHKELPDAIICINDNVAVAVCEAAAQMGFTAPKDFRITGFDNFDKAGFYTPSITTVGHIREEAAYKGMDILLKIWAGESVPRYNFTNTEMLWQESCGCGKGSSRDARAHLKDVLHSPVHSVPEMRCHVSGAGRSPQCL
;
A
#
# COMPACT_ATOMS: atom_id res chain seq x y z
N MET A 1 -7.70 -24.12 19.54
CA MET A 1 -8.15 -23.00 18.71
C MET A 1 -7.25 -21.81 18.98
N ARG A 2 -6.46 -21.37 17.99
CA ARG A 2 -5.48 -20.28 18.15
C ARG A 2 -6.12 -18.91 17.91
N LYS A 3 -5.54 -17.85 18.46
CA LYS A 3 -6.02 -16.47 18.32
C LYS A 3 -4.95 -15.62 17.65
N VAL A 4 -5.31 -14.90 16.58
CA VAL A 4 -4.45 -13.93 15.90
C VAL A 4 -5.02 -12.54 16.06
N ALA A 5 -4.18 -11.58 16.48
CA ALA A 5 -4.51 -10.17 16.48
C ALA A 5 -4.03 -9.52 15.19
N LEU A 6 -4.94 -8.94 14.40
CA LEU A 6 -4.62 -8.02 13.31
C LEU A 6 -4.79 -6.58 13.82
N ILE A 7 -3.70 -5.82 13.88
CA ILE A 7 -3.71 -4.41 14.26
C ILE A 7 -3.44 -3.59 12.99
N THR A 8 -4.39 -2.71 12.63
CA THR A 8 -4.32 -1.95 11.38
C THR A 8 -4.98 -0.58 11.53
N ASP A 9 -4.61 0.38 10.68
CA ASP A 9 -5.22 1.70 10.62
C ASP A 9 -5.63 2.04 9.19
N GLY A 10 -6.87 2.49 9.01
CA GLY A 10 -7.35 2.95 7.73
C GLY A 10 -8.86 2.97 7.61
N TRP A 11 -9.37 3.95 6.88
CA TRP A 11 -10.80 4.15 6.64
C TRP A 11 -11.27 3.67 5.26
N ARG A 12 -10.34 3.46 4.32
CA ARG A 12 -10.67 2.97 2.98
C ARG A 12 -10.91 1.47 3.03
N ARG A 13 -12.16 1.06 3.00
CA ARG A 13 -12.57 -0.36 3.08
C ARG A 13 -11.86 -1.27 2.09
N LEU A 14 -11.58 -0.81 0.87
CA LEU A 14 -10.85 -1.60 -0.13
C LEU A 14 -9.45 -2.02 0.36
N PHE A 15 -8.75 -1.15 1.07
CA PHE A 15 -7.44 -1.48 1.61
C PHE A 15 -7.53 -2.28 2.89
N THR A 16 -8.38 -1.86 3.83
CA THR A 16 -8.53 -2.54 5.12
C THR A 16 -9.18 -3.92 4.99
N TYR A 17 -9.98 -4.15 3.94
CA TYR A 17 -10.58 -5.46 3.68
C TYR A 17 -9.58 -6.49 3.11
N ALA A 18 -8.57 -6.05 2.37
CA ALA A 18 -7.56 -6.93 1.79
C ALA A 18 -6.81 -7.74 2.85
N TRP A 19 -6.52 -7.12 3.99
CA TRP A 19 -5.78 -7.78 5.06
C TRP A 19 -6.54 -8.97 5.67
N PRO A 20 -7.76 -8.82 6.22
CA PRO A 20 -8.51 -9.97 6.69
C PRO A 20 -8.83 -10.98 5.60
N ALA A 21 -9.07 -10.56 4.35
CA ALA A 21 -9.36 -11.47 3.26
C ALA A 21 -8.20 -12.44 2.99
N GLY A 22 -6.97 -11.93 2.86
CA GLY A 22 -5.79 -12.78 2.68
C GLY A 22 -5.52 -13.71 3.86
N ILE A 23 -5.66 -13.20 5.11
CA ILE A 23 -5.51 -14.01 6.32
C ILE A 23 -6.52 -15.15 6.36
N LEU A 24 -7.80 -14.83 6.17
CA LEU A 24 -8.90 -15.82 6.24
C LEU A 24 -8.81 -16.86 5.12
N GLN A 25 -8.39 -16.44 3.93
CA GLN A 25 -8.10 -17.36 2.83
C GLN A 25 -7.05 -18.39 3.25
N ARG A 26 -5.95 -17.95 3.86
CA ARG A 26 -4.86 -18.84 4.27
C ARG A 26 -5.27 -19.80 5.39
N ILE A 27 -6.03 -19.32 6.36
CA ILE A 27 -6.60 -20.16 7.45
C ILE A 27 -7.48 -21.26 6.85
N LYS A 28 -8.38 -20.89 5.94
CA LYS A 28 -9.31 -21.83 5.29
C LYS A 28 -8.58 -22.91 4.49
N GLU A 29 -7.53 -22.56 3.76
CA GLU A 29 -6.77 -23.53 2.94
C GLU A 29 -6.01 -24.56 3.76
N ARG A 30 -5.65 -24.22 5.00
CA ARG A 30 -4.95 -25.13 5.91
C ARG A 30 -5.89 -25.90 6.83
N ASP A 31 -7.20 -25.60 6.80
CA ASP A 31 -8.20 -26.17 7.71
C ASP A 31 -7.81 -26.03 9.19
N GLU A 32 -7.23 -24.86 9.52
CA GLU A 32 -6.74 -24.57 10.87
C GLU A 32 -7.80 -23.88 11.72
N GLU A 33 -7.92 -24.28 12.97
CA GLU A 33 -8.80 -23.63 13.95
C GLU A 33 -8.17 -22.34 14.49
N VAL A 34 -8.30 -21.24 13.75
CA VAL A 34 -7.77 -19.91 14.11
C VAL A 34 -8.88 -18.88 14.15
N ASN A 35 -8.99 -18.15 15.25
CA ASN A 35 -9.83 -16.95 15.36
C ASN A 35 -9.00 -15.70 15.03
N LEU A 36 -9.48 -14.91 14.09
CA LEU A 36 -8.91 -13.60 13.73
C LEU A 36 -9.66 -12.48 14.48
N TYR A 37 -8.94 -11.70 15.26
CA TYR A 37 -9.44 -10.51 15.96
C TYR A 37 -8.85 -9.27 15.28
N ILE A 38 -9.71 -8.35 14.83
CA ILE A 38 -9.31 -7.18 14.06
C ILE A 38 -9.46 -5.93 14.92
N PHE A 39 -8.35 -5.25 15.17
CA PHE A 39 -8.28 -3.97 15.87
C PHE A 39 -7.93 -2.90 14.83
N ASN A 40 -8.98 -2.33 14.20
CA ASN A 40 -8.82 -1.33 13.15
C ASN A 40 -9.20 0.06 13.67
N SER A 41 -8.29 1.01 13.50
CA SER A 41 -8.49 2.43 13.79
C SER A 41 -8.79 3.23 12.51
N THR A 42 -9.37 4.41 12.67
CA THR A 42 -9.45 5.44 11.65
C THR A 42 -8.77 6.74 12.13
N GLY A 43 -7.75 6.61 12.99
CA GLY A 43 -7.10 7.70 13.68
C GLY A 43 -6.33 8.70 12.80
N ASN A 44 -6.18 8.45 11.51
CA ASN A 44 -5.60 9.38 10.53
C ASN A 44 -6.67 10.14 9.71
N TRP A 45 -7.97 9.93 9.98
CA TRP A 45 -9.07 10.48 9.19
C TRP A 45 -9.30 11.97 9.43
N SER A 46 -9.28 12.40 10.66
CA SER A 46 -9.68 13.76 11.07
C SER A 46 -8.48 14.71 11.15
N ARG A 47 -8.76 16.01 10.96
CA ARG A 47 -7.81 17.08 11.32
C ARG A 47 -7.80 17.36 12.83
N ASP A 48 -8.78 16.85 13.57
CA ASP A 48 -8.86 16.97 15.03
C ASP A 48 -7.97 15.91 15.69
N ALA A 49 -6.92 16.38 16.34
CA ALA A 49 -5.97 15.51 17.04
C ALA A 49 -6.61 14.76 18.23
N GLY A 50 -7.64 15.35 18.87
CA GLY A 50 -8.39 14.70 19.95
C GLY A 50 -9.19 13.52 19.44
N TYR A 51 -9.89 13.69 18.31
CA TYR A 51 -10.60 12.63 17.63
C TYR A 51 -9.66 11.49 17.24
N ASN A 52 -8.56 11.79 16.55
CA ASN A 52 -7.60 10.80 16.13
C ASN A 52 -7.02 10.00 17.31
N ARG A 53 -6.75 10.68 18.45
CA ARG A 53 -6.29 10.01 19.66
C ARG A 53 -7.35 9.07 20.24
N ALA A 54 -8.63 9.45 20.19
CA ALA A 54 -9.73 8.61 20.66
C ALA A 54 -9.86 7.34 19.79
N GLU A 55 -9.75 7.47 18.47
CA GLU A 55 -9.77 6.33 17.54
C GLU A 55 -8.63 5.35 17.82
N TYR A 56 -7.42 5.83 18.11
CA TYR A 56 -6.27 4.99 18.43
C TYR A 56 -6.41 4.22 19.76
N ASN A 57 -7.36 4.57 20.62
CA ASN A 57 -7.60 3.82 21.86
C ASN A 57 -8.01 2.36 21.62
N ILE A 58 -8.48 2.01 20.43
CA ILE A 58 -8.78 0.62 20.07
C ILE A 58 -7.55 -0.29 20.23
N PHE A 59 -6.34 0.24 20.04
CA PHE A 59 -5.09 -0.50 20.20
C PHE A 59 -4.74 -0.79 21.67
N ASN A 60 -5.50 -0.22 22.62
CA ASN A 60 -5.37 -0.48 24.05
C ASN A 60 -6.33 -1.56 24.55
N LEU A 61 -7.27 -2.00 23.71
CA LEU A 61 -8.27 -2.99 24.12
C LEU A 61 -7.71 -4.42 24.25
N PRO A 62 -6.84 -4.90 23.31
CA PRO A 62 -6.38 -6.27 23.41
C PRO A 62 -5.33 -6.43 24.54
N ASP A 63 -5.53 -7.46 25.36
CA ASP A 63 -4.44 -8.08 26.10
C ASP A 63 -3.72 -9.05 25.16
N LEU A 64 -2.58 -8.61 24.63
CA LEU A 64 -1.84 -9.38 23.63
C LEU A 64 -1.29 -10.71 24.18
N SER A 65 -1.20 -10.88 25.50
CA SER A 65 -0.81 -12.15 26.12
C SER A 65 -1.83 -13.29 25.91
N GLU A 66 -3.07 -12.96 25.54
CA GLU A 66 -4.12 -13.95 25.24
C GLU A 66 -4.09 -14.46 23.79
N PHE A 67 -3.18 -13.96 22.96
CA PHE A 67 -3.05 -14.32 21.55
C PHE A 67 -1.89 -15.31 21.32
N ASP A 68 -1.89 -15.94 20.14
CA ASP A 68 -0.84 -16.86 19.70
C ASP A 68 0.06 -16.23 18.62
N GLY A 69 -0.36 -15.11 18.04
CA GLY A 69 0.41 -14.37 17.02
C GLY A 69 -0.22 -13.02 16.69
N ILE A 70 0.61 -12.13 16.15
CA ILE A 70 0.21 -10.76 15.83
C ILE A 70 0.59 -10.44 14.38
N ILE A 71 -0.33 -9.80 13.66
CA ILE A 71 -0.09 -9.22 12.34
C ILE A 71 -0.31 -7.71 12.45
N LEU A 72 0.69 -6.94 12.04
CA LEU A 72 0.69 -5.48 12.10
C LEU A 72 0.67 -4.90 10.68
N GLU A 73 -0.25 -3.98 10.41
CA GLU A 73 -0.21 -3.09 9.25
C GLU A 73 -0.38 -1.66 9.77
N LEU A 74 0.73 -0.94 9.93
CA LEU A 74 0.81 0.30 10.69
C LEU A 74 1.17 1.52 9.82
N ASN A 75 1.21 1.36 8.49
CA ASN A 75 1.67 2.42 7.57
C ASN A 75 0.83 3.69 7.59
N ASN A 76 -0.43 3.58 8.02
CA ASN A 76 -1.35 4.70 8.05
C ASN A 76 -1.37 5.44 9.40
N ILE A 77 -0.72 4.92 10.43
CA ILE A 77 -0.67 5.58 11.74
C ILE A 77 0.15 6.87 11.64
N SER A 78 -0.52 7.99 11.76
CA SER A 78 0.10 9.33 11.65
C SER A 78 0.79 9.80 12.93
N SER A 79 0.52 9.17 14.07
CA SER A 79 1.10 9.53 15.37
C SER A 79 2.32 8.67 15.71
N PRO A 80 3.54 9.24 15.73
CA PRO A 80 4.75 8.49 16.11
C PRO A 80 4.66 7.90 17.53
N ALA A 81 3.98 8.57 18.45
CA ALA A 81 3.81 8.07 19.82
C ALA A 81 2.93 6.82 19.87
N VAL A 82 1.82 6.80 19.12
CA VAL A 82 0.95 5.63 19.01
C VAL A 82 1.66 4.48 18.32
N LEU A 83 2.37 4.77 17.23
CA LEU A 83 3.16 3.77 16.52
C LEU A 83 4.19 3.10 17.46
N ALA A 84 4.94 3.91 18.22
CA ALA A 84 5.91 3.40 19.19
C ALA A 84 5.25 2.57 20.29
N GLU A 85 4.08 2.97 20.78
CA GLU A 85 3.33 2.23 21.79
C GLU A 85 2.86 0.86 21.28
N VAL A 86 2.28 0.80 20.08
CA VAL A 86 1.85 -0.47 19.46
C VAL A 86 3.02 -1.42 19.25
N ILE A 87 4.13 -0.92 18.72
CA ILE A 87 5.36 -1.71 18.53
C ILE A 87 5.88 -2.22 19.88
N HIS A 88 5.91 -1.37 20.91
CA HIS A 88 6.37 -1.75 22.24
C HIS A 88 5.51 -2.86 22.84
N LYS A 89 4.18 -2.76 22.79
CA LYS A 89 3.24 -3.79 23.25
C LYS A 89 3.46 -5.12 22.50
N ALA A 90 3.62 -5.05 21.17
CA ALA A 90 3.87 -6.24 20.36
C ALA A 90 5.20 -6.91 20.76
N LYS A 91 6.26 -6.16 21.02
CA LYS A 91 7.54 -6.71 21.51
C LYS A 91 7.40 -7.34 22.90
N GLN A 92 6.67 -6.70 23.81
CA GLN A 92 6.47 -7.22 25.17
C GLN A 92 5.64 -8.49 25.24
N SER A 93 4.82 -8.78 24.22
CA SER A 93 4.01 -10.01 24.18
C SER A 93 4.84 -11.28 24.02
N HIS A 94 6.10 -11.17 23.54
CA HIS A 94 6.97 -12.28 23.18
C HIS A 94 6.38 -13.29 22.19
N LEU A 95 5.33 -12.88 21.47
CA LEU A 95 4.67 -13.69 20.44
C LEU A 95 5.37 -13.55 19.09
N PRO A 96 5.15 -14.45 18.15
CA PRO A 96 5.54 -14.24 16.77
C PRO A 96 4.74 -13.06 16.20
N VAL A 97 5.47 -12.06 15.67
CA VAL A 97 4.88 -10.85 15.09
C VAL A 97 5.29 -10.74 13.62
N VAL A 98 4.31 -10.51 12.76
CA VAL A 98 4.51 -10.22 11.34
C VAL A 98 4.11 -8.79 11.06
N SER A 99 5.03 -7.98 10.51
CA SER A 99 4.76 -6.62 10.04
C SER A 99 4.58 -6.62 8.53
N ILE A 100 3.45 -6.09 8.07
CA ILE A 100 3.13 -5.93 6.64
C ILE A 100 3.51 -4.51 6.21
N ALA A 101 4.26 -4.42 5.11
CA ALA A 101 4.65 -3.19 4.41
C ALA A 101 5.52 -2.21 5.22
N ASN A 102 5.71 -2.41 6.52
CA ASN A 102 6.59 -1.60 7.36
C ASN A 102 7.69 -2.49 7.96
N GLU A 103 8.95 -2.23 7.61
CA GLU A 103 10.08 -2.96 8.16
C GLU A 103 10.31 -2.48 9.61
N LEU A 104 10.10 -3.39 10.55
CA LEU A 104 10.27 -3.17 11.96
C LEU A 104 11.31 -4.14 12.51
N GLU A 105 12.27 -3.62 13.26
CA GLU A 105 13.29 -4.43 13.93
C GLU A 105 12.65 -5.49 14.83
N ASP A 106 13.20 -6.70 14.82
CA ASP A 106 12.77 -7.88 15.58
C ASP A 106 11.50 -8.59 15.09
N PHE A 107 10.80 -8.09 14.06
CA PHE A 107 9.61 -8.73 13.53
C PHE A 107 9.87 -9.38 12.16
N TYR A 108 9.04 -10.35 11.79
CA TYR A 108 9.00 -10.86 10.42
C TYR A 108 8.41 -9.79 9.51
N TYR A 109 9.05 -9.55 8.40
CA TYR A 109 8.60 -8.58 7.42
C TYR A 109 7.92 -9.26 6.23
N VAL A 110 6.79 -8.74 5.81
CA VAL A 110 6.15 -9.07 4.54
C VAL A 110 5.87 -7.77 3.78
N GLY A 111 6.37 -7.67 2.57
CA GLY A 111 6.14 -6.50 1.72
C GLY A 111 6.42 -6.80 0.27
N ILE A 112 6.58 -5.75 -0.53
CA ILE A 112 6.99 -5.84 -1.93
C ILE A 112 8.45 -5.40 -2.06
N ASP A 113 9.14 -5.88 -3.10
CA ASP A 113 10.46 -5.40 -3.44
C ASP A 113 10.38 -4.04 -4.14
N ASN A 114 10.15 -3.00 -3.34
CA ASN A 114 10.03 -1.61 -3.77
C ASN A 114 11.28 -1.13 -4.53
N TYR A 115 12.47 -1.57 -4.09
CA TYR A 115 13.74 -1.19 -4.70
C TYR A 115 13.84 -1.72 -6.14
N SER A 116 13.70 -3.04 -6.32
CA SER A 116 13.81 -3.65 -7.64
C SER A 116 12.68 -3.22 -8.57
N ALA A 117 11.46 -3.01 -8.06
CA ALA A 117 10.34 -2.52 -8.84
C ALA A 117 10.63 -1.13 -9.44
N MET A 118 11.08 -0.18 -8.63
CA MET A 118 11.35 1.17 -9.13
C MET A 118 12.64 1.26 -9.95
N LYS A 119 13.62 0.39 -9.68
CA LYS A 119 14.77 0.23 -10.56
C LYS A 119 14.37 -0.21 -11.97
N GLN A 120 13.37 -1.12 -12.09
CA GLN A 120 12.80 -1.53 -13.37
C GLN A 120 12.01 -0.39 -14.06
N VAL A 121 11.26 0.42 -13.29
CA VAL A 121 10.51 1.56 -13.85
C VAL A 121 11.46 2.58 -14.50
N ILE A 122 12.49 3.02 -13.81
CA ILE A 122 13.44 4.00 -14.39
C ILE A 122 14.24 3.39 -15.53
N ALA A 123 14.60 2.08 -15.44
CA ALA A 123 15.27 1.36 -16.53
C ALA A 123 14.41 1.38 -17.80
N HIS A 124 13.13 1.07 -17.69
CA HIS A 124 12.21 1.10 -18.83
C HIS A 124 12.12 2.50 -19.47
N MET A 125 12.00 3.56 -18.65
CA MET A 125 12.00 4.92 -19.18
C MET A 125 13.28 5.27 -19.91
N HIS A 126 14.42 4.85 -19.39
CA HIS A 126 15.72 5.12 -19.99
C HIS A 126 15.97 4.26 -21.24
N GLU A 127 15.83 2.94 -21.13
CA GLU A 127 16.24 1.99 -22.17
C GLU A 127 15.24 1.91 -23.33
N VAL A 128 13.94 1.91 -23.03
CA VAL A 128 12.88 1.77 -24.04
C VAL A 128 12.50 3.13 -24.63
N HIS A 129 12.43 4.15 -23.80
CA HIS A 129 11.95 5.48 -24.24
C HIS A 129 13.06 6.53 -24.37
N ASN A 130 14.32 6.14 -24.11
CA ASN A 130 15.50 7.01 -24.22
C ASN A 130 15.39 8.31 -23.39
N CYS A 131 14.69 8.25 -22.24
CA CYS A 131 14.58 9.36 -21.31
C CYS A 131 15.91 9.60 -20.59
N LYS A 132 16.32 10.86 -20.46
CA LYS A 132 17.58 11.28 -19.82
C LYS A 132 17.38 12.29 -18.70
N LYS A 133 16.31 13.08 -18.78
CA LYS A 133 15.92 14.05 -17.74
C LYS A 133 14.73 13.53 -16.99
N PHE A 134 14.82 13.47 -15.67
CA PHE A 134 13.79 12.90 -14.81
C PHE A 134 13.38 13.89 -13.73
N TRP A 135 12.08 13.94 -13.42
CA TRP A 135 11.59 14.45 -12.16
C TRP A 135 11.05 13.28 -11.33
N LEU A 136 11.37 13.30 -10.04
CA LEU A 136 10.93 12.28 -9.10
C LEU A 136 10.01 12.91 -8.03
N LEU A 137 8.76 12.48 -7.99
CA LEU A 137 7.83 12.88 -6.93
C LEU A 137 7.71 11.71 -5.96
N VAL A 138 8.35 11.83 -4.80
CA VAL A 138 8.47 10.77 -3.80
C VAL A 138 7.68 11.10 -2.52
N GLY A 139 7.50 10.11 -1.66
CA GLY A 139 6.88 10.30 -0.35
C GLY A 139 7.86 10.88 0.68
N ALA A 140 7.42 10.97 1.93
CA ALA A 140 8.27 11.47 3.01
C ALA A 140 9.50 10.56 3.23
N ASP A 141 10.63 11.16 3.56
CA ASP A 141 11.90 10.44 3.84
C ASP A 141 11.76 9.41 4.98
N SER A 142 10.85 9.66 5.91
CA SER A 142 10.58 8.75 7.03
C SER A 142 9.80 7.50 6.64
N ASN A 143 9.26 7.43 5.41
CA ASN A 143 8.53 6.27 4.94
C ASN A 143 9.48 5.25 4.30
N TYR A 144 9.54 4.06 4.87
CA TYR A 144 10.43 2.99 4.43
C TYR A 144 10.23 2.61 2.94
N GLU A 145 8.99 2.42 2.50
CA GLU A 145 8.72 2.06 1.10
C GLU A 145 9.13 3.16 0.13
N SER A 146 8.87 4.43 0.48
CA SER A 146 9.30 5.59 -0.32
C SER A 146 10.82 5.66 -0.46
N SER A 147 11.53 5.44 0.64
CA SER A 147 13.00 5.45 0.64
C SER A 147 13.57 4.32 -0.22
N CYS A 148 13.01 3.10 -0.13
CA CYS A 148 13.41 1.98 -0.98
C CYS A 148 13.13 2.26 -2.47
N ARG A 149 11.98 2.84 -2.81
CA ARG A 149 11.62 3.24 -4.18
C ARG A 149 12.62 4.25 -4.74
N LEU A 150 12.89 5.30 -3.96
CA LEU A 150 13.85 6.35 -4.36
C LEU A 150 15.26 5.77 -4.54
N GLN A 151 15.72 4.95 -3.60
CA GLN A 151 17.07 4.36 -3.68
C GLN A 151 17.24 3.51 -4.94
N GLY A 152 16.24 2.70 -5.31
CA GLY A 152 16.28 1.91 -6.55
C GLY A 152 16.44 2.77 -7.80
N MET A 153 15.75 3.92 -7.87
CA MET A 153 15.88 4.86 -8.98
C MET A 153 17.24 5.53 -9.01
N LEU A 154 17.75 5.99 -7.86
CA LEU A 154 19.02 6.68 -7.77
C LEU A 154 20.22 5.76 -8.07
N ASP A 155 20.17 4.51 -7.62
CA ASP A 155 21.23 3.53 -7.92
C ASP A 155 21.27 3.21 -9.41
N TYR A 156 20.11 2.99 -10.05
CA TYR A 156 20.06 2.83 -11.50
C TYR A 156 20.62 4.05 -12.23
N ALA A 157 20.21 5.26 -11.84
CA ALA A 157 20.69 6.49 -12.44
C ALA A 157 22.21 6.62 -12.32
N LYS A 158 22.78 6.30 -11.17
CA LYS A 158 24.22 6.30 -10.92
C LYS A 158 24.95 5.28 -11.80
N GLU A 159 24.45 4.05 -11.88
CA GLU A 159 25.01 2.97 -12.71
C GLU A 159 25.07 3.36 -14.19
N HIS A 160 24.07 4.09 -14.68
CA HIS A 160 23.94 4.50 -16.10
C HIS A 160 24.36 5.94 -16.37
N LYS A 161 24.97 6.62 -15.37
CA LYS A 161 25.46 8.01 -15.48
C LYS A 161 24.36 9.02 -15.86
N ILE A 162 23.12 8.73 -15.44
CA ILE A 162 21.99 9.66 -15.54
C ILE A 162 22.12 10.64 -14.39
N LYS A 163 22.10 11.95 -14.71
CA LYS A 163 22.17 12.98 -13.70
C LYS A 163 20.78 13.23 -13.13
N ILE A 164 20.62 13.02 -11.84
CA ILE A 164 19.46 13.40 -11.04
C ILE A 164 19.97 14.21 -9.85
N ASP A 165 19.66 15.50 -9.83
CA ASP A 165 20.06 16.39 -8.76
C ASP A 165 18.94 16.48 -7.70
N LYS A 166 19.26 17.00 -6.52
CA LYS A 166 18.27 17.20 -5.45
C LYS A 166 17.10 18.10 -5.84
N ASN A 167 17.31 18.98 -6.81
CA ASN A 167 16.27 19.87 -7.33
C ASN A 167 15.29 19.16 -8.29
N ASP A 168 15.64 17.95 -8.75
CA ASP A 168 14.79 17.10 -9.58
C ASP A 168 13.86 16.21 -8.75
N ILE A 169 13.98 16.29 -7.41
CA ILE A 169 13.26 15.43 -6.47
C ILE A 169 12.36 16.29 -5.58
N TRP A 170 11.06 15.98 -5.60
CA TRP A 170 10.06 16.53 -4.66
C TRP A 170 9.72 15.51 -3.61
N TYR A 171 9.90 15.87 -2.34
CA TYR A 171 9.48 15.08 -1.18
C TYR A 171 8.13 15.55 -0.69
N GLY A 172 7.13 14.69 -0.77
CA GLY A 172 5.77 15.03 -0.40
C GLY A 172 5.06 13.92 0.37
N SER A 173 3.79 13.72 0.05
CA SER A 173 2.95 12.64 0.56
C SER A 173 2.43 11.76 -0.57
N PHE A 174 1.62 10.74 -0.22
CA PHE A 174 1.05 9.80 -1.19
C PHE A 174 -0.30 10.28 -1.76
N ASP A 175 -0.69 11.51 -1.48
CA ASP A 175 -1.99 12.04 -1.85
C ASP A 175 -1.95 12.90 -3.13
N TYR A 176 -3.14 13.14 -3.67
CA TYR A 176 -3.37 13.94 -4.86
C TYR A 176 -2.83 15.38 -4.72
N LYS A 177 -2.99 16.00 -3.53
CA LYS A 177 -2.57 17.38 -3.28
C LYS A 177 -1.05 17.51 -3.41
N SER A 178 -0.30 16.53 -2.88
CA SER A 178 1.15 16.50 -3.00
C SER A 178 1.60 16.41 -4.47
N GLY A 179 0.87 15.69 -5.32
CA GLY A 179 1.15 15.67 -6.75
C GLY A 179 1.01 17.04 -7.42
N LEU A 180 -0.05 17.79 -7.09
CA LEU A 180 -0.25 19.15 -7.60
C LEU A 180 0.86 20.11 -7.14
N GLU A 181 1.20 20.07 -5.86
CA GLU A 181 2.23 20.93 -5.27
C GLU A 181 3.61 20.59 -5.82
N GLY A 182 3.94 19.30 -5.90
CA GLY A 182 5.22 18.83 -6.42
C GLY A 182 5.46 19.19 -7.88
N TYR A 183 4.46 19.00 -8.74
CA TYR A 183 4.55 19.40 -10.14
C TYR A 183 4.79 20.91 -10.29
N ARG A 184 4.04 21.74 -9.55
CA ARG A 184 4.21 23.20 -9.58
C ARG A 184 5.60 23.62 -9.11
N HIS A 185 6.07 23.02 -8.01
CA HIS A 185 7.40 23.32 -7.48
C HIS A 185 8.50 22.97 -8.48
N LEU A 186 8.47 21.80 -9.08
CA LEU A 186 9.45 21.35 -10.07
C LEU A 186 9.39 22.19 -11.35
N TRP A 187 8.19 22.53 -11.82
CA TRP A 187 8.01 23.46 -12.93
C TRP A 187 8.59 24.84 -12.62
N ASP A 188 8.33 25.38 -11.43
CA ASP A 188 8.84 26.70 -11.03
C ASP A 188 10.36 26.72 -10.89
N THR A 189 10.95 25.60 -10.53
CA THR A 189 12.40 25.43 -10.42
C THR A 189 13.08 25.35 -11.77
N HIS A 190 12.53 24.58 -12.72
CA HIS A 190 13.21 24.25 -13.97
C HIS A 190 12.71 25.06 -15.17
N LYS A 191 11.43 25.46 -15.21
CA LYS A 191 10.76 26.16 -16.32
C LYS A 191 10.80 25.40 -17.66
N GLU A 192 11.16 24.12 -17.64
CA GLU A 192 11.14 23.19 -18.77
C GLU A 192 10.69 21.80 -18.29
N LEU A 193 10.07 21.02 -19.15
CA LEU A 193 9.64 19.67 -18.81
C LEU A 193 10.83 18.68 -18.84
N PRO A 194 10.81 17.65 -18.01
CA PRO A 194 11.71 16.50 -18.13
C PRO A 194 11.23 15.58 -19.27
N ASP A 195 12.04 14.57 -19.61
CA ASP A 195 11.59 13.50 -20.52
C ASP A 195 10.58 12.59 -19.83
N ALA A 196 10.77 12.35 -18.52
CA ALA A 196 9.86 11.52 -17.71
C ALA A 196 9.69 12.03 -16.28
N ILE A 197 8.48 11.86 -15.76
CA ILE A 197 8.11 12.11 -14.36
C ILE A 197 7.77 10.76 -13.73
N ILE A 198 8.50 10.39 -12.67
CA ILE A 198 8.27 9.15 -11.94
C ILE A 198 7.63 9.49 -10.59
N CYS A 199 6.41 9.06 -10.40
CA CYS A 199 5.62 9.35 -9.21
C CYS A 199 5.61 8.18 -8.25
N ILE A 200 5.57 8.51 -6.95
CA ILE A 200 5.56 7.53 -5.86
C ILE A 200 4.34 6.59 -5.93
N ASN A 201 3.21 7.09 -6.44
CA ASN A 201 2.01 6.30 -6.67
C ASN A 201 1.10 6.92 -7.74
N ASP A 202 0.00 6.23 -8.07
CA ASP A 202 -0.94 6.63 -9.11
C ASP A 202 -1.75 7.89 -8.76
N ASN A 203 -2.06 8.14 -7.49
CA ASN A 203 -2.75 9.37 -7.09
C ASN A 203 -1.92 10.61 -7.41
N VAL A 204 -0.61 10.53 -7.13
CA VAL A 204 0.35 11.60 -7.46
C VAL A 204 0.49 11.73 -8.97
N ALA A 205 0.57 10.60 -9.71
CA ALA A 205 0.68 10.63 -11.16
C ALA A 205 -0.53 11.28 -11.86
N VAL A 206 -1.75 10.94 -11.43
CA VAL A 206 -2.98 11.57 -11.94
C VAL A 206 -2.99 13.07 -11.64
N ALA A 207 -2.60 13.47 -10.43
CA ALA A 207 -2.53 14.88 -10.05
C ALA A 207 -1.53 15.67 -10.92
N VAL A 208 -0.37 15.08 -11.21
CA VAL A 208 0.62 15.65 -12.11
C VAL A 208 0.06 15.82 -13.53
N CYS A 209 -0.61 14.79 -14.06
CA CYS A 209 -1.25 14.88 -15.38
C CYS A 209 -2.27 16.02 -15.45
N GLU A 210 -3.11 16.18 -14.42
CA GLU A 210 -4.11 17.25 -14.38
C GLU A 210 -3.48 18.63 -14.23
N ALA A 211 -2.43 18.77 -13.43
CA ALA A 211 -1.69 20.03 -13.31
C ALA A 211 -0.98 20.43 -14.62
N ALA A 212 -0.37 19.45 -15.30
CA ALA A 212 0.26 19.65 -16.59
C ALA A 212 -0.76 20.02 -17.68
N ALA A 213 -1.92 19.39 -17.70
CA ALA A 213 -2.99 19.68 -18.64
C ALA A 213 -3.52 21.11 -18.51
N GLN A 214 -3.58 21.67 -17.29
CA GLN A 214 -3.95 23.06 -17.05
C GLN A 214 -2.94 24.05 -17.68
N MET A 215 -1.72 23.58 -17.91
CA MET A 215 -0.65 24.36 -18.56
C MET A 215 -0.50 24.03 -20.06
N GLY A 216 -1.36 23.17 -20.61
CA GLY A 216 -1.36 22.77 -22.01
C GLY A 216 -0.43 21.62 -22.37
N PHE A 217 0.12 20.90 -21.36
CA PHE A 217 1.00 19.75 -21.56
C PHE A 217 0.27 18.44 -21.31
N THR A 218 0.63 17.40 -22.04
CA THR A 218 -0.01 16.08 -21.96
C THR A 218 1.00 14.94 -22.05
N ALA A 219 0.78 13.89 -21.24
CA ALA A 219 1.50 12.63 -21.39
C ALA A 219 0.80 11.74 -22.45
N PRO A 220 1.52 10.93 -23.20
CA PRO A 220 3.00 10.82 -23.29
C PRO A 220 3.64 11.79 -24.30
N LYS A 221 2.87 12.72 -24.83
CA LYS A 221 3.31 13.60 -25.94
C LYS A 221 4.43 14.55 -25.53
N ASP A 222 4.24 15.28 -24.43
CA ASP A 222 5.16 16.33 -23.98
C ASP A 222 6.14 15.83 -22.91
N PHE A 223 5.74 14.84 -22.13
CA PHE A 223 6.55 14.12 -21.14
C PHE A 223 5.93 12.74 -20.90
N ARG A 224 6.70 11.79 -20.34
CA ARG A 224 6.19 10.49 -19.91
C ARG A 224 5.94 10.51 -18.42
N ILE A 225 5.01 9.65 -17.96
CA ILE A 225 4.72 9.57 -16.52
C ILE A 225 4.42 8.14 -16.09
N THR A 226 4.83 7.82 -14.85
CA THR A 226 4.52 6.56 -14.20
C THR A 226 4.01 6.79 -12.78
N GLY A 227 3.17 5.87 -12.32
CA GLY A 227 2.71 5.75 -10.94
C GLY A 227 3.18 4.46 -10.29
N PHE A 228 2.47 4.05 -9.26
CA PHE A 228 2.65 2.81 -8.48
C PHE A 228 1.34 2.47 -7.77
N ASP A 229 1.12 1.22 -7.39
CA ASP A 229 -0.01 0.63 -6.65
C ASP A 229 -1.16 0.09 -7.52
N ASN A 230 -1.23 0.43 -8.81
CA ASN A 230 -2.32 0.05 -9.72
C ASN A 230 -3.71 0.38 -9.16
N PHE A 231 -3.91 1.63 -8.74
CA PHE A 231 -5.23 2.09 -8.30
C PHE A 231 -6.22 2.15 -9.46
N ASP A 232 -7.50 1.84 -9.19
CA ASP A 232 -8.57 1.83 -10.19
C ASP A 232 -8.60 3.10 -11.05
N LYS A 233 -8.37 4.27 -10.44
CA LYS A 233 -8.32 5.55 -11.17
C LYS A 233 -7.24 5.60 -12.23
N ALA A 234 -6.09 4.98 -12.03
CA ALA A 234 -4.98 4.99 -12.96
C ALA A 234 -5.32 4.28 -14.27
N GLY A 235 -6.00 3.14 -14.18
CA GLY A 235 -6.47 2.37 -15.35
C GLY A 235 -7.58 3.05 -16.14
N PHE A 236 -8.38 3.91 -15.50
CA PHE A 236 -9.49 4.65 -16.14
C PHE A 236 -9.13 6.08 -16.53
N TYR A 237 -7.97 6.57 -16.15
CA TYR A 237 -7.48 7.88 -16.55
C TYR A 237 -7.09 7.88 -18.03
N THR A 238 -7.12 9.04 -18.67
CA THR A 238 -6.66 9.19 -20.06
C THR A 238 -5.55 10.25 -20.11
N PRO A 239 -4.32 9.84 -20.46
CA PRO A 239 -3.89 8.47 -20.81
C PRO A 239 -3.86 7.52 -19.60
N SER A 240 -4.07 6.21 -19.83
CA SER A 240 -3.93 5.20 -18.79
C SER A 240 -2.52 5.21 -18.20
N ILE A 241 -2.42 5.23 -16.88
CA ILE A 241 -1.15 5.44 -16.17
C ILE A 241 -0.34 4.14 -16.13
N THR A 242 0.87 4.16 -16.67
CA THR A 242 1.88 3.13 -16.43
C THR A 242 2.17 3.02 -14.94
N THR A 243 2.08 1.82 -14.39
CA THR A 243 2.13 1.60 -12.95
C THR A 243 2.76 0.26 -12.57
N VAL A 244 3.06 0.09 -11.30
CA VAL A 244 3.45 -1.18 -10.70
C VAL A 244 2.27 -1.71 -9.89
N GLY A 245 1.74 -2.86 -10.29
CA GLY A 245 0.68 -3.55 -9.58
C GLY A 245 1.22 -4.50 -8.52
N HIS A 246 0.47 -4.67 -7.44
CA HIS A 246 0.69 -5.70 -6.43
C HIS A 246 -0.65 -6.08 -5.77
N ILE A 247 -0.72 -7.30 -5.22
CA ILE A 247 -1.92 -7.82 -4.57
C ILE A 247 -1.74 -7.73 -3.06
N ARG A 248 -2.51 -6.87 -2.40
CA ARG A 248 -2.41 -6.65 -0.94
C ARG A 248 -2.81 -7.88 -0.14
N GLU A 249 -3.83 -8.60 -0.60
CA GLU A 249 -4.28 -9.87 -0.03
C GLU A 249 -3.15 -10.89 0.04
N GLU A 250 -2.24 -10.91 -0.94
CA GLU A 250 -1.08 -11.80 -0.97
C GLU A 250 -0.12 -11.53 0.20
N ALA A 251 0.10 -10.27 0.56
CA ALA A 251 0.92 -9.92 1.71
C ALA A 251 0.30 -10.42 3.03
N ALA A 252 -1.00 -10.24 3.19
CA ALA A 252 -1.71 -10.71 4.37
C ALA A 252 -1.79 -12.24 4.45
N TYR A 253 -2.02 -12.90 3.30
CA TYR A 253 -1.96 -14.36 3.17
C TYR A 253 -0.58 -14.88 3.60
N LYS A 254 0.49 -14.26 3.10
CA LYS A 254 1.86 -14.63 3.44
C LYS A 254 2.18 -14.37 4.91
N GLY A 255 1.65 -13.28 5.46
CA GLY A 255 1.77 -13.00 6.89
C GLY A 255 1.15 -14.10 7.76
N MET A 256 -0.03 -14.58 7.40
CA MET A 256 -0.66 -15.71 8.10
C MET A 256 0.11 -17.02 7.87
N ASP A 257 0.62 -17.26 6.66
CA ASP A 257 1.43 -18.43 6.35
C ASP A 257 2.70 -18.51 7.23
N ILE A 258 3.32 -17.36 7.49
CA ILE A 258 4.48 -17.25 8.39
C ILE A 258 4.10 -17.71 9.79
N LEU A 259 3.00 -17.23 10.35
CA LEU A 259 2.55 -17.63 11.68
C LEU A 259 2.28 -19.14 11.75
N LEU A 260 1.58 -19.69 10.75
CA LEU A 260 1.31 -21.12 10.67
C LEU A 260 2.58 -21.97 10.64
N LYS A 261 3.59 -21.55 9.85
CA LYS A 261 4.88 -22.22 9.77
C LYS A 261 5.66 -22.16 11.10
N ILE A 262 5.67 -21.01 11.74
CA ILE A 262 6.32 -20.85 13.07
C ILE A 262 5.69 -21.80 14.08
N TRP A 263 4.35 -21.87 14.10
CA TRP A 263 3.64 -22.79 15.00
C TRP A 263 3.85 -24.27 14.67
N ALA A 264 4.17 -24.59 13.41
CA ALA A 264 4.57 -25.94 13.01
C ALA A 264 6.06 -26.24 13.34
N GLY A 265 6.81 -25.27 13.91
CA GLY A 265 8.23 -25.42 14.20
C GLY A 265 9.12 -25.28 12.96
N GLU A 266 8.61 -24.73 11.87
CA GLU A 266 9.38 -24.50 10.65
C GLU A 266 10.21 -23.21 10.76
N SER A 267 11.41 -23.20 10.14
CA SER A 267 12.22 -21.99 10.02
C SER A 267 11.67 -21.10 8.92
N VAL A 268 11.49 -19.81 9.23
CA VAL A 268 10.99 -18.79 8.28
C VAL A 268 12.00 -17.67 8.17
N PRO A 269 12.35 -17.19 6.94
CA PRO A 269 13.21 -16.04 6.80
C PRO A 269 12.52 -14.78 7.35
N ARG A 270 13.31 -13.87 7.89
CA ARG A 270 12.80 -12.61 8.44
C ARG A 270 12.13 -11.74 7.36
N TYR A 271 12.73 -11.66 6.17
CA TYR A 271 12.24 -10.86 5.05
C TYR A 271 11.53 -11.73 4.03
N ASN A 272 10.32 -11.36 3.71
CA ASN A 272 9.46 -12.07 2.75
C ASN A 272 8.85 -11.06 1.78
N PHE A 273 8.96 -11.32 0.48
CA PHE A 273 8.44 -10.43 -0.54
C PHE A 273 7.29 -11.09 -1.31
N THR A 274 6.30 -10.30 -1.65
CA THR A 274 5.21 -10.65 -2.58
C THR A 274 5.55 -10.15 -3.97
N ASN A 275 4.82 -10.67 -4.98
CA ASN A 275 5.07 -10.34 -6.36
C ASN A 275 4.60 -8.93 -6.71
N THR A 276 5.32 -8.32 -7.67
CA THR A 276 4.90 -7.08 -8.34
C THR A 276 4.80 -7.34 -9.84
N GLU A 277 3.90 -6.63 -10.50
CA GLU A 277 3.70 -6.67 -11.94
C GLU A 277 3.89 -5.28 -12.55
N MET A 278 4.71 -5.19 -13.60
CA MET A 278 4.88 -3.94 -14.35
C MET A 278 3.78 -3.81 -15.40
N LEU A 279 2.94 -2.79 -15.28
CA LEU A 279 1.84 -2.50 -16.19
C LEU A 279 2.22 -1.31 -17.08
N TRP A 280 2.82 -1.61 -18.24
CA TRP A 280 3.20 -0.60 -19.22
C TRP A 280 1.98 -0.14 -20.01
N GLN A 281 1.65 1.17 -19.93
CA GLN A 281 0.41 1.72 -20.47
C GLN A 281 0.66 3.00 -21.29
N GLU A 282 -0.42 3.72 -21.65
CA GLU A 282 -0.36 4.85 -22.55
C GLU A 282 0.54 6.00 -22.05
N SER A 283 0.58 6.23 -20.74
CA SER A 283 1.28 7.39 -20.17
C SER A 283 2.81 7.34 -20.31
N CYS A 284 3.39 6.17 -20.53
CA CYS A 284 4.81 6.05 -20.89
C CYS A 284 5.04 5.99 -22.40
N GLY A 285 3.99 5.85 -23.21
CA GLY A 285 4.07 5.73 -24.67
C GLY A 285 4.13 4.30 -25.19
N CYS A 286 3.94 3.28 -24.35
CA CYS A 286 3.93 1.87 -24.78
C CYS A 286 2.63 1.43 -25.47
N GLY A 287 1.64 2.32 -25.67
CA GLY A 287 0.36 2.01 -26.26
C GLY A 287 -0.60 1.34 -25.27
N LYS A 288 -1.81 0.99 -25.75
CA LYS A 288 -2.82 0.31 -24.92
C LYS A 288 -2.38 -1.11 -24.55
N GLY A 289 -1.44 -1.22 -23.61
CA GLY A 289 -1.21 -2.46 -22.89
C GLY A 289 -2.42 -2.71 -22.00
N SER A 290 -3.11 -3.80 -22.23
CA SER A 290 -4.02 -4.49 -21.30
C SER A 290 -5.04 -3.69 -20.48
N SER A 291 -5.62 -2.57 -20.98
CA SER A 291 -6.91 -2.11 -20.45
C SER A 291 -8.00 -3.20 -20.55
N ARG A 292 -7.71 -4.33 -21.19
CA ARG A 292 -8.49 -5.56 -21.14
C ARG A 292 -8.50 -6.17 -19.75
N ASP A 293 -7.38 -6.15 -19.03
CA ASP A 293 -7.28 -6.85 -17.73
C ASP A 293 -7.92 -6.06 -16.61
N ALA A 294 -7.80 -4.72 -16.59
CA ALA A 294 -8.56 -3.90 -15.64
C ALA A 294 -10.08 -4.04 -15.84
N ARG A 295 -10.56 -4.11 -17.09
CA ARG A 295 -11.98 -4.38 -17.38
C ARG A 295 -12.37 -5.84 -17.13
N ALA A 296 -11.47 -6.80 -17.33
CA ALA A 296 -11.69 -8.19 -16.97
C ALA A 296 -11.75 -8.34 -15.46
N HIS A 297 -10.81 -7.75 -14.73
CA HIS A 297 -10.81 -7.74 -13.27
C HIS A 297 -12.05 -7.06 -12.69
N LEU A 298 -12.49 -5.93 -13.26
CA LEU A 298 -13.75 -5.30 -12.85
C LEU A 298 -14.97 -6.18 -13.17
N LYS A 299 -14.97 -6.89 -14.29
CA LYS A 299 -16.01 -7.88 -14.61
C LYS A 299 -15.98 -9.05 -13.66
N ASP A 300 -14.82 -9.53 -13.29
CA ASP A 300 -14.66 -10.63 -12.32
C ASP A 300 -15.07 -10.18 -10.91
N VAL A 301 -14.74 -8.96 -10.50
CA VAL A 301 -15.20 -8.37 -9.23
C VAL A 301 -16.70 -8.09 -9.23
N LEU A 302 -17.27 -7.62 -10.34
CA LEU A 302 -18.71 -7.34 -10.46
C LEU A 302 -19.56 -8.59 -10.73
N HIS A 303 -18.96 -9.66 -11.26
CA HIS A 303 -19.64 -10.92 -11.58
C HIS A 303 -19.19 -12.08 -10.70
N SER A 304 -18.22 -11.89 -9.82
CA SER A 304 -18.04 -12.81 -8.70
C SER A 304 -19.36 -12.86 -7.95
N PRO A 305 -20.00 -14.04 -7.82
CA PRO A 305 -21.14 -14.13 -6.94
C PRO A 305 -20.66 -13.58 -5.61
N VAL A 306 -21.33 -12.55 -5.12
CA VAL A 306 -21.20 -12.13 -3.73
C VAL A 306 -21.38 -13.42 -2.95
N HIS A 307 -20.26 -14.02 -2.51
CA HIS A 307 -20.35 -15.17 -1.66
C HIS A 307 -21.15 -14.67 -0.48
N SER A 308 -22.40 -15.13 -0.39
CA SER A 308 -23.28 -14.88 0.70
C SER A 308 -22.44 -15.02 1.96
N VAL A 309 -22.24 -13.90 2.64
CA VAL A 309 -21.65 -13.91 3.98
C VAL A 309 -22.41 -14.99 4.71
N PRO A 310 -21.76 -16.05 5.23
CA PRO A 310 -22.47 -17.06 5.99
C PRO A 310 -23.23 -16.27 7.05
N GLU A 311 -24.55 -16.44 7.13
CA GLU A 311 -25.37 -15.85 8.19
C GLU A 311 -24.66 -16.16 9.50
N MET A 312 -24.06 -15.14 10.11
CA MET A 312 -23.60 -15.24 11.48
C MET A 312 -24.87 -15.41 12.33
N ARG A 313 -25.24 -16.65 12.60
CA ARG A 313 -26.23 -16.95 13.59
C ARG A 313 -25.65 -16.56 14.95
N CYS A 314 -25.97 -15.35 15.38
CA CYS A 314 -25.85 -14.99 16.77
C CYS A 314 -26.78 -15.93 17.56
N HIS A 315 -26.23 -16.93 18.22
CA HIS A 315 -26.95 -17.66 19.27
C HIS A 315 -27.09 -16.69 20.45
N VAL A 316 -28.16 -15.92 20.43
CA VAL A 316 -28.70 -15.30 21.64
C VAL A 316 -29.50 -16.39 22.35
N SER A 317 -28.88 -17.01 23.34
CA SER A 317 -29.60 -17.87 24.31
C SER A 317 -30.65 -17.03 24.99
N GLY A 318 -31.89 -17.50 24.90
CA GLY A 318 -33.08 -16.78 25.30
C GLY A 318 -33.16 -16.42 26.78
N ALA A 319 -33.61 -15.20 27.03
CA ALA A 319 -34.49 -14.89 28.18
C ALA A 319 -35.38 -13.73 27.70
N GLY A 320 -36.66 -14.00 27.66
CA GLY A 320 -37.66 -13.09 27.14
C GLY A 320 -37.77 -11.77 27.90
N ARG A 321 -38.06 -10.71 27.11
CA ARG A 321 -39.06 -9.64 27.38
C ARG A 321 -39.03 -8.68 26.18
N SER A 322 -40.19 -8.57 25.54
CA SER A 322 -40.44 -7.52 24.54
C SER A 322 -40.34 -6.13 25.15
N PRO A 323 -39.74 -5.15 24.43
CA PRO A 323 -40.00 -3.75 24.68
C PRO A 323 -41.07 -3.26 23.71
N GLN A 324 -42.09 -2.65 24.28
CA GLN A 324 -43.03 -1.78 23.59
C GLN A 324 -42.30 -0.53 23.06
N CYS A 325 -42.71 -0.09 21.88
CA CYS A 325 -42.33 1.18 21.25
C CYS A 325 -42.65 2.37 22.14
N LEU A 326 -41.72 3.28 22.26
CA LEU A 326 -41.87 4.75 22.30
C LEU A 326 -40.70 5.38 21.56
#